data_bd5cdf5e083af8b5f273d7b9dd769b3a
#
_entry.id   bd5cdf5e083af8b5f273d7b9dd769b3a
#
_cell.length_a   1.000
_cell.length_b   1.000
_cell.length_c   1.000
_cell.angle_alpha   90.00
_cell.angle_beta   90.00
_cell.angle_gamma   90.00
#
_symmetry.space_group_name_H-M   'P 1'
#
loop_
_entity.id
_entity.type
_entity.pdbx_description
1 polymer ?
#
loop_
_entity_poly.entity_id
_entity_poly.type
_entity_poly.pdbx_seq_one_letter_code
_entity_poly.pdbx_strand_id
1 'polypeptide(L)'
;IAVGTLLLLLPASVRDITSVSLLDALFTATTSVCVTGLVVNDIATTYTRFGHVVILLLIQLGGLGIMTLGTTAATVASRGLRVRQAATMAEVLDADSLSSVRRMVQEIVIVTLLVEASGAVALYWQFRTDPQAAESAVFHAVFHAVSAFCNAGISTLPQGLNPYVSAPFVPLVICGLIILGGLGFPVFDDIIRSSWSRWPRPFGAGDSGG
;
A
#
# COMPACT_ATOMS: atom_id res chain seq x y z
N ILE A 1 -3.06 11.51 -11.58
CA ILE A 1 -4.04 12.46 -11.04
C ILE A 1 -5.05 12.82 -12.13
N ALA A 2 -4.66 13.42 -13.29
CA ALA A 2 -5.60 13.87 -14.33
C ALA A 2 -6.60 12.78 -14.79
N VAL A 3 -6.11 11.57 -15.09
CA VAL A 3 -6.97 10.44 -15.46
C VAL A 3 -7.92 10.08 -14.30
N GLY A 4 -7.44 10.07 -13.06
CA GLY A 4 -8.28 9.82 -11.89
C GLY A 4 -9.39 10.86 -11.71
N THR A 5 -9.06 12.14 -11.92
CA THR A 5 -10.05 13.24 -11.88
C THR A 5 -11.14 13.04 -12.92
N LEU A 6 -10.77 12.72 -14.17
CA LEU A 6 -11.73 12.47 -15.23
C LEU A 6 -12.62 11.26 -14.93
N LEU A 7 -12.06 10.19 -14.39
CA LEU A 7 -12.83 9.01 -14.00
C LEU A 7 -13.81 9.31 -12.86
N LEU A 8 -13.41 10.14 -11.88
CA LEU A 8 -14.28 10.53 -10.76
C LEU A 8 -15.39 11.50 -11.15
N LEU A 9 -15.24 12.24 -12.25
CA LEU A 9 -16.29 13.10 -12.82
C LEU A 9 -17.33 12.34 -13.65
N LEU A 10 -17.10 11.08 -13.96
CA LEU A 10 -18.08 10.30 -14.72
C LEU A 10 -19.38 10.15 -13.91
N PRO A 11 -20.54 10.23 -14.58
CA PRO A 11 -21.84 10.00 -13.91
C PRO A 11 -21.94 8.65 -13.19
N ALA A 12 -21.17 7.66 -13.65
CA ALA A 12 -21.08 6.35 -13.02
C ALA A 12 -20.32 6.36 -11.67
N SER A 13 -19.47 7.37 -11.44
CA SER A 13 -18.63 7.46 -10.24
C SER A 13 -19.30 8.14 -9.06
N VAL A 14 -20.29 8.98 -9.30
CA VAL A 14 -20.98 9.79 -8.30
C VAL A 14 -22.45 9.41 -8.20
N ARG A 15 -23.02 9.51 -7.00
CA ARG A 15 -24.45 9.22 -6.79
C ARG A 15 -25.35 10.36 -7.29
N ASP A 16 -24.88 11.59 -7.15
CA ASP A 16 -25.51 12.79 -7.67
C ASP A 16 -24.48 13.64 -8.43
N ILE A 17 -24.71 13.81 -9.73
CA ILE A 17 -23.79 14.53 -10.65
C ILE A 17 -23.59 15.98 -10.21
N THR A 18 -24.57 16.57 -9.53
CA THR A 18 -24.49 17.96 -9.06
C THR A 18 -23.67 18.12 -7.77
N SER A 19 -23.37 17.02 -7.09
CA SER A 19 -22.70 17.03 -5.78
C SER A 19 -21.18 17.14 -5.84
N VAL A 20 -20.55 16.93 -7.01
CA VAL A 20 -19.09 16.91 -7.16
C VAL A 20 -18.66 17.87 -8.26
N SER A 21 -17.94 18.92 -7.89
CA SER A 21 -17.31 19.85 -8.82
C SER A 21 -16.00 19.28 -9.40
N LEU A 22 -15.49 19.92 -10.47
CA LEU A 22 -14.16 19.59 -11.01
C LEU A 22 -13.07 19.69 -9.92
N LEU A 23 -13.14 20.68 -9.06
CA LEU A 23 -12.18 20.87 -7.97
C LEU A 23 -12.29 19.76 -6.91
N ASP A 24 -13.48 19.32 -6.57
CA ASP A 24 -13.67 18.22 -5.63
C ASP A 24 -13.12 16.90 -6.18
N ALA A 25 -13.38 16.62 -7.46
CA ALA A 25 -12.85 15.43 -8.12
C ALA A 25 -11.31 15.48 -8.23
N LEU A 26 -10.75 16.66 -8.57
CA LEU A 26 -9.30 16.87 -8.61
C LEU A 26 -8.68 16.69 -7.21
N PHE A 27 -9.32 17.27 -6.20
CA PHE A 27 -8.86 17.12 -4.81
C PHE A 27 -8.90 15.65 -4.37
N THR A 28 -10.01 14.96 -4.62
CA THR A 28 -10.18 13.55 -4.28
C THR A 28 -9.17 12.65 -5.01
N ALA A 29 -8.92 12.89 -6.29
CA ALA A 29 -7.91 12.17 -7.05
C ALA A 29 -6.49 12.46 -6.52
N THR A 30 -6.21 13.72 -6.16
CA THR A 30 -4.90 14.12 -5.63
C THR A 30 -4.65 13.52 -4.26
N THR A 31 -5.60 13.64 -3.32
CA THR A 31 -5.48 13.09 -1.98
C THR A 31 -5.33 11.56 -2.00
N SER A 32 -6.02 10.88 -2.94
CA SER A 32 -5.90 9.43 -3.12
C SER A 32 -4.52 9.01 -3.63
N VAL A 33 -3.98 9.69 -4.65
CA VAL A 33 -2.65 9.37 -5.20
C VAL A 33 -1.52 9.79 -4.26
N CYS A 34 -1.66 10.95 -3.60
CA CYS A 34 -0.67 11.43 -2.64
C CYS A 34 -0.83 10.80 -1.24
N VAL A 35 -1.85 9.96 -1.05
CA VAL A 35 -2.09 9.22 0.19
C VAL A 35 -2.19 10.16 1.41
N THR A 36 -2.86 11.32 1.25
CA THR A 36 -2.94 12.35 2.30
C THR A 36 -4.12 12.18 3.25
N GLY A 37 -5.19 11.48 2.82
CA GLY A 37 -6.36 11.19 3.64
C GLY A 37 -7.32 12.35 3.88
N LEU A 38 -7.10 13.48 3.24
CA LEU A 38 -8.02 14.62 3.34
C LEU A 38 -9.21 14.44 2.41
N VAL A 39 -10.40 14.74 2.88
CA VAL A 39 -11.65 14.63 2.11
C VAL A 39 -12.42 15.93 2.16
N VAL A 40 -12.97 16.36 1.02
CA VAL A 40 -13.88 17.51 0.93
C VAL A 40 -15.32 17.03 1.08
N ASN A 41 -15.66 15.95 0.37
CA ASN A 41 -16.96 15.30 0.42
C ASN A 41 -16.82 13.92 1.06
N ASP A 42 -17.85 13.49 1.81
CA ASP A 42 -17.87 12.13 2.37
C ASP A 42 -17.82 11.09 1.24
N ILE A 43 -16.72 10.32 1.22
CA ILE A 43 -16.46 9.31 0.18
C ILE A 43 -17.56 8.25 0.17
N ALA A 44 -18.03 7.83 1.34
CA ALA A 44 -19.00 6.75 1.48
C ALA A 44 -20.38 7.10 0.88
N THR A 45 -20.79 8.35 1.02
CA THR A 45 -22.13 8.81 0.60
C THR A 45 -22.13 9.48 -0.77
N THR A 46 -21.03 10.11 -1.18
CA THR A 46 -20.93 10.87 -2.43
C THR A 46 -20.66 9.96 -3.63
N TYR A 47 -19.72 8.99 -3.47
CA TYR A 47 -19.29 8.15 -4.57
C TYR A 47 -20.05 6.83 -4.65
N THR A 48 -20.21 6.34 -5.88
CA THR A 48 -20.76 5.01 -6.14
C THR A 48 -19.70 3.92 -5.89
N ARG A 49 -20.11 2.66 -6.04
CA ARG A 49 -19.18 1.53 -6.01
C ARG A 49 -18.05 1.68 -7.02
N PHE A 50 -18.37 2.15 -8.23
CA PHE A 50 -17.39 2.41 -9.28
C PHE A 50 -16.41 3.51 -8.86
N GLY A 51 -16.91 4.63 -8.31
CA GLY A 51 -16.06 5.70 -7.78
C GLY A 51 -15.13 5.21 -6.65
N HIS A 52 -15.64 4.38 -5.75
CA HIS A 52 -14.82 3.76 -4.70
C HIS A 52 -13.69 2.87 -5.28
N VAL A 53 -13.95 2.10 -6.36
CA VAL A 53 -12.92 1.31 -7.03
C VAL A 53 -11.87 2.20 -7.68
N VAL A 54 -12.28 3.31 -8.31
CA VAL A 54 -11.33 4.29 -8.86
C VAL A 54 -10.44 4.86 -7.75
N ILE A 55 -11.02 5.28 -6.62
CA ILE A 55 -10.28 5.79 -5.47
C ILE A 55 -9.31 4.74 -4.93
N LEU A 56 -9.75 3.49 -4.79
CA LEU A 56 -8.91 2.38 -4.34
C LEU A 56 -7.69 2.17 -5.25
N LEU A 57 -7.89 2.18 -6.57
CA LEU A 57 -6.80 2.05 -7.54
C LEU A 57 -5.83 3.23 -7.48
N LEU A 58 -6.33 4.45 -7.25
CA LEU A 58 -5.49 5.64 -7.09
C LEU A 58 -4.64 5.55 -5.81
N ILE A 59 -5.22 5.09 -4.70
CA ILE A 59 -4.50 4.85 -3.44
C ILE A 59 -3.40 3.79 -3.65
N GLN A 60 -3.73 2.67 -4.28
CA GLN A 60 -2.79 1.58 -4.53
C GLN A 60 -1.61 2.03 -5.39
N LEU A 61 -1.88 2.74 -6.50
CA LEU A 61 -0.84 3.28 -7.37
C LEU A 61 0.03 4.31 -6.66
N GLY A 62 -0.58 5.17 -5.85
CA GLY A 62 0.11 6.18 -5.06
C GLY A 62 1.01 5.56 -3.98
N GLY A 63 0.48 4.64 -3.18
CA GLY A 63 1.21 3.94 -2.12
C GLY A 63 2.40 3.15 -2.67
N LEU A 64 2.18 2.34 -3.71
CA LEU A 64 3.27 1.61 -4.38
C LEU A 64 4.32 2.57 -4.98
N GLY A 65 3.87 3.70 -5.55
CA GLY A 65 4.77 4.71 -6.10
C GLY A 65 5.68 5.33 -5.03
N ILE A 66 5.13 5.70 -3.88
CA ILE A 66 5.88 6.28 -2.76
C ILE A 66 6.87 5.24 -2.19
N MET A 67 6.45 3.99 -2.01
CA MET A 67 7.31 2.92 -1.51
C MET A 67 8.47 2.62 -2.46
N THR A 68 8.22 2.56 -3.77
CA THR A 68 9.27 2.29 -4.76
C THR A 68 10.26 3.45 -4.85
N LEU A 69 9.77 4.70 -4.87
CA LEU A 69 10.63 5.88 -4.87
C LEU A 69 11.48 5.98 -3.60
N GLY A 70 10.88 5.75 -2.43
CA GLY A 70 11.57 5.75 -1.14
C GLY A 70 12.68 4.70 -1.08
N THR A 71 12.39 3.47 -1.51
CA THR A 71 13.37 2.39 -1.55
C THR A 71 14.50 2.68 -2.53
N THR A 72 14.17 3.19 -3.72
CA THR A 72 15.17 3.57 -4.72
C THR A 72 16.07 4.69 -4.19
N ALA A 73 15.49 5.73 -3.58
CA ALA A 73 16.24 6.84 -2.99
C ALA A 73 17.18 6.35 -1.86
N ALA A 74 16.68 5.48 -0.96
CA ALA A 74 17.48 4.89 0.11
C ALA A 74 18.65 4.07 -0.44
N THR A 75 18.41 3.27 -1.49
CA THR A 75 19.45 2.46 -2.15
C THR A 75 20.52 3.33 -2.82
N VAL A 76 20.12 4.40 -3.49
CA VAL A 76 21.05 5.35 -4.12
C VAL A 76 21.85 6.10 -3.05
N ALA A 77 21.21 6.56 -1.98
CA ALA A 77 21.89 7.26 -0.88
C ALA A 77 22.92 6.34 -0.17
N SER A 78 22.58 5.09 0.07
CA SER A 78 23.50 4.12 0.69
C SER A 78 24.69 3.77 -0.22
N ARG A 79 24.50 3.75 -1.53
CA ARG A 79 25.59 3.58 -2.51
C ARG A 79 26.51 4.80 -2.58
N GLY A 80 25.99 6.01 -2.44
CA GLY A 80 26.77 7.26 -2.45
C GLY A 80 27.83 7.33 -1.34
N LEU A 81 27.60 6.68 -0.20
CA LEU A 81 28.58 6.56 0.88
C LEU A 81 29.76 5.59 0.55
N ARG A 82 29.57 4.69 -0.42
CA ARG A 82 30.61 3.73 -0.88
C ARG A 82 31.33 4.15 -2.17
N VAL A 83 30.92 5.24 -2.82
CA VAL A 83 31.43 5.64 -4.17
C VAL A 83 32.89 6.07 -4.17
N ARG A 84 33.56 6.22 -3.02
CA ARG A 84 35.00 6.52 -3.00
C ARG A 84 35.91 5.37 -3.44
N GLN A 85 35.35 4.16 -3.70
CA GLN A 85 36.06 2.98 -4.17
C GLN A 85 35.61 2.43 -5.53
N ALA A 86 34.61 3.04 -6.18
CA ALA A 86 33.93 2.44 -7.34
C ALA A 86 34.19 3.16 -8.69
N ALA A 87 35.26 3.93 -8.81
CA ALA A 87 35.62 4.57 -10.08
C ALA A 87 36.05 3.59 -11.18
N THR A 88 36.22 2.30 -10.83
CA THR A 88 36.69 1.25 -11.77
C THR A 88 35.62 0.26 -12.23
N MET A 89 34.36 0.43 -11.79
CA MET A 89 33.25 -0.51 -12.06
C MET A 89 32.11 0.08 -12.92
N ALA A 90 32.33 1.21 -13.54
CA ALA A 90 31.27 1.94 -14.28
C ALA A 90 30.84 1.26 -15.59
N GLU A 91 31.61 0.33 -16.13
CA GLU A 91 31.34 -0.31 -17.44
C GLU A 91 30.50 -1.61 -17.37
N VAL A 92 30.28 -2.18 -16.19
CA VAL A 92 29.57 -3.47 -16.03
C VAL A 92 28.10 -3.28 -15.60
N LEU A 93 27.65 -2.04 -15.34
CA LEU A 93 26.41 -1.76 -14.60
C LEU A 93 25.15 -1.51 -15.45
N ASP A 94 25.21 -1.44 -16.78
CA ASP A 94 24.04 -1.01 -17.59
C ASP A 94 22.99 -2.11 -17.83
N ALA A 95 23.36 -3.37 -17.88
CA ALA A 95 22.40 -4.46 -18.12
C ALA A 95 21.83 -5.07 -16.83
N ASP A 96 22.61 -5.10 -15.75
CA ASP A 96 22.19 -5.67 -14.47
C ASP A 96 21.31 -4.73 -13.61
N SER A 97 21.37 -3.43 -13.87
CA SER A 97 20.61 -2.45 -13.07
C SER A 97 19.10 -2.52 -13.30
N LEU A 98 18.65 -2.70 -14.56
CA LEU A 98 17.23 -2.78 -14.92
C LEU A 98 16.58 -4.07 -14.41
N SER A 99 17.30 -5.19 -14.46
CA SER A 99 16.82 -6.47 -13.94
C SER A 99 16.67 -6.45 -12.42
N SER A 100 17.59 -5.81 -11.71
CA SER A 100 17.52 -5.64 -10.26
C SER A 100 16.39 -4.72 -9.80
N VAL A 101 16.13 -3.62 -10.52
CA VAL A 101 14.99 -2.72 -10.25
C VAL A 101 13.67 -3.44 -10.50
N ARG A 102 13.54 -4.17 -11.61
CA ARG A 102 12.33 -4.96 -11.90
C ARG A 102 12.04 -5.97 -10.80
N ARG A 103 13.04 -6.70 -10.35
CA ARG A 103 12.91 -7.68 -9.26
C ARG A 103 12.49 -7.00 -7.95
N MET A 104 13.11 -5.88 -7.60
CA MET A 104 12.75 -5.10 -6.42
C MET A 104 11.28 -4.64 -6.47
N VAL A 105 10.82 -4.12 -7.61
CA VAL A 105 9.41 -3.70 -7.77
C VAL A 105 8.47 -4.89 -7.64
N GLN A 106 8.81 -6.04 -8.22
CA GLN A 106 8.01 -7.25 -8.07
C GLN A 106 7.92 -7.72 -6.61
N GLU A 107 9.02 -7.70 -5.87
CA GLU A 107 9.05 -8.05 -4.45
C GLU A 107 8.19 -7.08 -3.62
N ILE A 108 8.28 -5.77 -3.88
CA ILE A 108 7.42 -4.76 -3.24
C ILE A 108 5.94 -5.06 -3.50
N VAL A 109 5.55 -5.28 -4.74
CA VAL A 109 4.15 -5.56 -5.10
C VAL A 109 3.65 -6.83 -4.43
N ILE A 110 4.43 -7.90 -4.45
CA ILE A 110 4.04 -9.18 -3.83
C ILE A 110 3.86 -9.03 -2.33
N VAL A 111 4.83 -8.41 -1.62
CA VAL A 111 4.76 -8.21 -0.17
C VAL A 111 3.55 -7.32 0.18
N THR A 112 3.34 -6.23 -0.55
CA THR A 112 2.19 -5.34 -0.38
C THR A 112 0.87 -6.12 -0.49
N LEU A 113 0.67 -6.86 -1.58
CA LEU A 113 -0.56 -7.62 -1.80
C LEU A 113 -0.79 -8.70 -0.73
N LEU A 114 0.28 -9.36 -0.26
CA LEU A 114 0.17 -10.37 0.80
C LEU A 114 -0.24 -9.75 2.13
N VAL A 115 0.35 -8.61 2.51
CA VAL A 115 0.01 -7.91 3.75
C VAL A 115 -1.40 -7.34 3.68
N GLU A 116 -1.77 -6.70 2.58
CA GLU A 116 -3.11 -6.18 2.34
C GLU A 116 -4.17 -7.29 2.36
N ALA A 117 -3.91 -8.42 1.70
CA ALA A 117 -4.81 -9.57 1.72
C ALA A 117 -5.00 -10.14 3.13
N SER A 118 -3.93 -10.25 3.91
CA SER A 118 -4.00 -10.72 5.29
C SER A 118 -4.83 -9.79 6.18
N GLY A 119 -4.62 -8.47 6.02
CA GLY A 119 -5.41 -7.44 6.69
C GLY A 119 -6.88 -7.45 6.28
N ALA A 120 -7.15 -7.63 4.98
CA ALA A 120 -8.51 -7.74 4.46
C ALA A 120 -9.25 -8.96 5.02
N VAL A 121 -8.59 -10.12 5.11
CA VAL A 121 -9.17 -11.32 5.73
C VAL A 121 -9.50 -11.06 7.21
N ALA A 122 -8.60 -10.42 7.95
CA ALA A 122 -8.83 -10.10 9.35
C ALA A 122 -10.01 -9.12 9.52
N LEU A 123 -10.06 -8.04 8.72
CA LEU A 123 -11.15 -7.07 8.76
C LEU A 123 -12.48 -7.65 8.31
N TYR A 124 -12.48 -8.54 7.29
CA TYR A 124 -13.68 -9.21 6.82
C TYR A 124 -14.40 -9.98 7.94
N TRP A 125 -13.63 -10.63 8.81
CA TRP A 125 -14.20 -11.39 9.92
C TRP A 125 -15.09 -10.54 10.83
N GLN A 126 -14.71 -9.28 11.06
CA GLN A 126 -15.50 -8.33 11.85
C GLN A 126 -16.62 -7.68 11.03
N PHE A 127 -16.30 -7.24 9.79
CA PHE A 127 -17.25 -6.50 8.97
C PHE A 127 -18.46 -7.33 8.53
N ARG A 128 -18.31 -8.66 8.36
CA ARG A 128 -19.43 -9.54 8.00
C ARG A 128 -20.54 -9.60 9.04
N THR A 129 -20.25 -9.26 10.30
CA THR A 129 -21.22 -9.25 11.40
C THR A 129 -21.79 -7.88 11.69
N ASP A 130 -21.26 -6.82 11.05
CA ASP A 130 -21.70 -5.46 11.24
C ASP A 130 -22.82 -5.11 10.25
N PRO A 131 -24.01 -4.68 10.73
CA PRO A 131 -25.13 -4.30 9.86
C PRO A 131 -24.79 -3.23 8.82
N GLN A 132 -23.86 -2.33 9.11
CA GLN A 132 -23.46 -1.25 8.19
C GLN A 132 -22.49 -1.72 7.09
N ALA A 133 -21.72 -2.75 7.35
CA ALA A 133 -20.69 -3.25 6.45
C ALA A 133 -21.04 -4.60 5.81
N ALA A 134 -21.95 -5.38 6.39
CA ALA A 134 -22.22 -6.77 6.06
C ALA A 134 -22.59 -7.00 4.59
N GLU A 135 -23.43 -6.13 4.00
CA GLU A 135 -23.88 -6.26 2.60
C GLU A 135 -22.70 -6.25 1.60
N SER A 136 -21.61 -5.60 1.96
CA SER A 136 -20.41 -5.45 1.13
C SER A 136 -19.13 -5.68 1.91
N ALA A 137 -19.16 -6.55 2.92
CA ALA A 137 -18.06 -6.76 3.87
C ALA A 137 -16.71 -7.05 3.21
N VAL A 138 -16.67 -7.85 2.14
CA VAL A 138 -15.43 -8.14 1.39
C VAL A 138 -14.84 -6.86 0.82
N PHE A 139 -15.66 -6.03 0.19
CA PHE A 139 -15.18 -4.80 -0.41
C PHE A 139 -14.67 -3.80 0.63
N HIS A 140 -15.44 -3.60 1.71
CA HIS A 140 -15.02 -2.71 2.79
C HIS A 140 -13.75 -3.20 3.45
N ALA A 141 -13.59 -4.52 3.64
CA ALA A 141 -12.38 -5.11 4.19
C ALA A 141 -11.15 -4.88 3.29
N VAL A 142 -11.27 -5.13 1.99
CA VAL A 142 -10.19 -4.87 1.02
C VAL A 142 -9.87 -3.38 0.97
N PHE A 143 -10.89 -2.53 0.86
CA PHE A 143 -10.69 -1.08 0.78
C PHE A 143 -9.94 -0.53 2.00
N HIS A 144 -10.38 -0.91 3.21
CA HIS A 144 -9.75 -0.43 4.43
C HIS A 144 -8.36 -1.04 4.66
N ALA A 145 -8.12 -2.29 4.23
CA ALA A 145 -6.79 -2.88 4.31
C ALA A 145 -5.79 -2.13 3.42
N VAL A 146 -6.15 -1.85 2.17
CA VAL A 146 -5.34 -1.06 1.24
C VAL A 146 -5.15 0.37 1.75
N SER A 147 -6.25 1.03 2.14
CA SER A 147 -6.22 2.40 2.67
C SER A 147 -5.32 2.52 3.90
N ALA A 148 -5.36 1.55 4.81
CA ALA A 148 -4.53 1.52 6.00
C ALA A 148 -3.06 1.22 5.68
N PHE A 149 -2.76 0.21 4.88
CA PHE A 149 -1.39 -0.15 4.52
C PHE A 149 -0.70 0.95 3.72
N CYS A 150 -1.40 1.56 2.77
CA CYS A 150 -0.90 2.72 2.03
C CYS A 150 -0.86 4.02 2.88
N ASN A 151 -1.36 4.02 4.11
CA ASN A 151 -1.50 5.21 4.98
C ASN A 151 -2.42 6.29 4.40
N ALA A 152 -3.42 5.91 3.59
CA ALA A 152 -4.33 6.84 2.94
C ALA A 152 -5.41 7.41 3.87
N GLY A 153 -5.84 6.65 4.88
CA GLY A 153 -6.83 7.12 5.86
C GLY A 153 -8.24 7.39 5.32
N ILE A 154 -8.55 6.92 4.10
CA ILE A 154 -9.85 7.07 3.46
C ILE A 154 -10.75 5.89 3.85
N SER A 155 -12.03 6.16 4.14
CA SER A 155 -13.04 5.16 4.50
C SER A 155 -14.21 5.17 3.52
N THR A 156 -14.79 3.98 3.30
CA THR A 156 -16.05 3.79 2.55
C THR A 156 -17.24 3.53 3.46
N LEU A 157 -17.05 3.62 4.78
CA LEU A 157 -18.12 3.53 5.77
C LEU A 157 -18.60 4.94 6.13
N PRO A 158 -19.92 5.19 6.22
CA PRO A 158 -20.47 6.54 6.43
C PRO A 158 -20.01 7.21 7.74
N GLN A 159 -19.72 6.43 8.77
CA GLN A 159 -19.19 6.93 10.05
C GLN A 159 -17.69 6.67 10.22
N GLY A 160 -17.01 6.27 9.13
CA GLY A 160 -15.63 5.82 9.18
C GLY A 160 -15.46 4.62 10.12
N LEU A 161 -14.38 4.62 10.89
CA LEU A 161 -14.09 3.57 11.87
C LEU A 161 -14.58 3.91 13.29
N ASN A 162 -15.31 5.01 13.49
CA ASN A 162 -15.82 5.43 14.80
C ASN A 162 -16.65 4.36 15.51
N PRO A 163 -17.54 3.59 14.84
CA PRO A 163 -18.31 2.54 15.50
C PRO A 163 -17.44 1.43 16.13
N TYR A 164 -16.20 1.27 15.67
CA TYR A 164 -15.29 0.22 16.12
C TYR A 164 -14.35 0.65 17.24
N VAL A 165 -14.46 1.89 17.74
CA VAL A 165 -13.60 2.39 18.84
C VAL A 165 -13.70 1.51 20.09
N SER A 166 -14.87 0.97 20.40
CA SER A 166 -15.11 0.08 21.54
C SER A 166 -14.75 -1.39 21.24
N ALA A 167 -14.47 -1.74 19.99
CA ALA A 167 -14.09 -3.09 19.56
C ALA A 167 -12.61 -3.10 19.15
N PRO A 168 -11.66 -3.43 20.04
CA PRO A 168 -10.23 -3.18 19.83
C PRO A 168 -9.63 -3.93 18.65
N PHE A 169 -10.29 -4.97 18.15
CA PHE A 169 -9.78 -5.79 17.05
C PHE A 169 -9.57 -5.00 15.75
N VAL A 170 -10.59 -4.23 15.30
CA VAL A 170 -10.49 -3.45 14.05
C VAL A 170 -9.41 -2.37 14.17
N PRO A 171 -9.40 -1.50 15.20
CA PRO A 171 -8.32 -0.54 15.38
C PRO A 171 -6.93 -1.17 15.44
N LEU A 172 -6.74 -2.32 16.10
CA LEU A 172 -5.45 -3.00 16.18
C LEU A 172 -4.98 -3.51 14.81
N VAL A 173 -5.88 -4.10 14.00
CA VAL A 173 -5.55 -4.53 12.63
C VAL A 173 -5.17 -3.33 11.77
N ILE A 174 -5.94 -2.26 11.83
CA ILE A 174 -5.67 -1.02 11.08
C ILE A 174 -4.33 -0.40 11.50
N CYS A 175 -4.07 -0.27 12.81
CA CYS A 175 -2.79 0.22 13.33
C CYS A 175 -1.62 -0.66 12.88
N GLY A 176 -1.77 -1.98 12.91
CA GLY A 176 -0.78 -2.92 12.41
C GLY A 176 -0.46 -2.69 10.93
N LEU A 177 -1.47 -2.53 10.09
CA LEU A 177 -1.30 -2.25 8.65
C LEU A 177 -0.62 -0.90 8.41
N ILE A 178 -1.02 0.16 9.14
CA ILE A 178 -0.40 1.49 9.08
C ILE A 178 1.09 1.40 9.43
N ILE A 179 1.44 0.72 10.54
CA ILE A 179 2.83 0.55 10.96
C ILE A 179 3.63 -0.22 9.91
N LEU A 180 3.11 -1.35 9.44
CA LEU A 180 3.77 -2.16 8.42
C LEU A 180 3.99 -1.35 7.12
N GLY A 181 2.98 -0.65 6.62
CA GLY A 181 3.11 0.21 5.46
C GLY A 181 4.10 1.36 5.65
N GLY A 182 4.13 1.95 6.86
CA GLY A 182 5.03 3.06 7.21
C GLY A 182 6.50 2.65 7.39
N LEU A 183 6.79 1.40 7.74
CA LEU A 183 8.16 0.89 7.87
C LEU A 183 8.91 0.88 6.53
N GLY A 184 8.19 0.73 5.43
CA GLY A 184 8.75 0.68 4.09
C GLY A 184 9.46 -0.64 3.76
N PHE A 185 9.63 -0.87 2.47
CA PHE A 185 10.18 -2.13 1.94
C PHE A 185 11.60 -2.48 2.41
N PRO A 186 12.56 -1.53 2.59
CA PRO A 186 13.91 -1.87 3.07
C PRO A 186 13.93 -2.65 4.38
N VAL A 187 13.02 -2.33 5.30
CA VAL A 187 12.91 -3.03 6.58
C VAL A 187 12.36 -4.44 6.40
N PHE A 188 11.40 -4.63 5.50
CA PHE A 188 10.90 -5.97 5.15
C PHE A 188 12.00 -6.83 4.53
N ASP A 189 12.78 -6.28 3.60
CA ASP A 189 13.88 -7.00 2.96
C ASP A 189 14.94 -7.43 4.00
N ASP A 190 15.31 -6.55 4.92
CA ASP A 190 16.26 -6.86 5.99
C ASP A 190 15.73 -7.95 6.95
N ILE A 191 14.45 -7.89 7.32
CA ILE A 191 13.83 -8.90 8.19
C ILE A 191 13.82 -10.27 7.50
N ILE A 192 13.40 -10.32 6.23
CA ILE A 192 13.32 -11.56 5.46
C ILE A 192 14.71 -12.16 5.28
N ARG A 193 15.71 -11.37 4.89
CA ARG A 193 17.09 -11.82 4.67
C ARG A 193 17.77 -12.24 5.97
N SER A 194 17.58 -11.50 7.07
CA SER A 194 18.16 -11.83 8.38
C SER A 194 17.55 -13.09 8.98
N SER A 195 16.25 -13.31 8.76
CA SER A 195 15.56 -14.53 9.19
C SER A 195 16.09 -15.77 8.46
N TRP A 196 16.40 -15.63 7.17
CA TRP A 196 16.93 -16.76 6.38
C TRP A 196 18.41 -17.06 6.67
N SER A 197 19.22 -16.06 6.99
CA SER A 197 20.64 -16.25 7.35
C SER A 197 20.85 -16.87 8.72
N ARG A 198 19.83 -16.87 9.61
CA ARG A 198 19.86 -17.49 10.94
C ARG A 198 19.42 -18.96 10.95
N TRP A 199 19.00 -19.53 9.80
CA TRP A 199 18.74 -20.96 9.76
C TRP A 199 20.07 -21.70 9.97
N PRO A 200 20.21 -22.53 11.02
CA PRO A 200 21.45 -23.27 11.25
C PRO A 200 21.69 -24.17 10.02
N ARG A 201 22.83 -23.98 9.37
CA ARG A 201 23.28 -24.94 8.36
C ARG A 201 23.37 -26.29 9.07
N PRO A 202 22.79 -27.37 8.50
CA PRO A 202 22.93 -28.67 9.10
C PRO A 202 24.42 -28.98 9.25
N PHE A 203 24.81 -29.29 10.49
CA PHE A 203 26.12 -29.82 10.82
C PHE A 203 26.34 -31.07 9.98
N GLY A 204 27.28 -31.09 9.06
CA GLY A 204 27.63 -32.31 8.35
C GLY A 204 28.00 -32.13 6.88
N ALA A 205 29.03 -31.38 6.60
CA ALA A 205 29.92 -31.68 5.48
C ALA A 205 31.35 -31.66 6.08
N GLY A 206 31.73 -32.82 6.55
CA GLY A 206 33.02 -33.04 7.15
C GLY A 206 34.15 -32.68 6.17
N ASP A 207 35.13 -31.97 6.66
CA ASP A 207 36.49 -32.01 6.16
C ASP A 207 36.95 -33.49 6.06
N SER A 208 36.89 -34.03 4.88
CA SER A 208 37.72 -35.15 4.53
C SER A 208 38.97 -34.55 3.90
N GLY A 209 39.90 -34.12 4.77
CA GLY A 209 41.28 -33.86 4.38
C GLY A 209 41.96 -35.16 3.92
N GLY A 210 42.73 -35.08 2.93
CA GLY A 210 43.64 -36.04 2.37
C GLY A 210 44.55 -35.34 1.38
#